data_5d2733aac8ba5917b0ee8b7d67d9ddb8
#
_entry.id   5d2733aac8ba5917b0ee8b7d67d9ddb8
#
_cell.length_a   1.000
_cell.length_b   1.000
_cell.length_c   1.000
_cell.angle_alpha   90.00
_cell.angle_beta   90.00
_cell.angle_gamma   90.00
#
_symmetry.space_group_name_H-M   'P 1'
#
loop_
_entity.id
_entity.type
_entity.pdbx_description
1 polymer ?
#
loop_
_entity_poly.entity_id
_entity_poly.type
_entity_poly.pdbx_seq_one_letter_code
_entity_poly.pdbx_strand_id
1 'polypeptide(L)'
;LTHLLSDISLLTRMEEAPNMTEKETVNLYQMVQSIFNEVTLQLEEKQIKAQNLLPTDLEIQGNASLLYSIFRNLTDNTIAYAGTDISITIQCFRQGEKFYYFSFADTGIGVSPEHLGRLFERFYRVDKGRSRKLGGTGLGLAIVKNAVLLHGGSIFAKKNPEGGLEFIFTLSKE
;
A
#
# COMPACT_ATOMS: atom_id res chain seq x y z
N LEU A 1 -13.91 -14.55 -4.43
CA LEU A 1 -13.19 -15.84 -4.33
C LEU A 1 -11.88 -15.83 -5.09
N THR A 2 -11.87 -15.32 -6.33
CA THR A 2 -10.67 -15.29 -7.17
C THR A 2 -9.55 -14.47 -6.53
N HIS A 3 -9.86 -13.31 -5.98
CA HIS A 3 -8.89 -12.45 -5.33
C HIS A 3 -8.34 -13.08 -4.04
N LEU A 4 -9.20 -13.76 -3.28
CA LEU A 4 -8.77 -14.41 -2.06
C LEU A 4 -7.75 -15.52 -2.35
N LEU A 5 -8.01 -16.35 -3.35
CA LEU A 5 -7.09 -17.43 -3.74
C LEU A 5 -5.76 -16.87 -4.25
N SER A 6 -5.80 -15.80 -5.04
CA SER A 6 -4.59 -15.14 -5.53
C SER A 6 -3.76 -14.56 -4.38
N ASP A 7 -4.41 -13.94 -3.41
CA ASP A 7 -3.74 -13.34 -2.27
C ASP A 7 -3.11 -14.41 -1.37
N ILE A 8 -3.82 -15.49 -1.10
CA ILE A 8 -3.29 -16.61 -0.32
C ILE A 8 -2.08 -17.23 -1.03
N SER A 9 -2.18 -17.45 -2.33
CA SER A 9 -1.10 -18.00 -3.13
C SER A 9 0.14 -17.10 -3.11
N LEU A 10 -0.05 -15.79 -3.24
CA LEU A 10 1.06 -14.83 -3.20
C LEU A 10 1.74 -14.85 -1.83
N LEU A 11 0.98 -14.79 -0.74
CA LEU A 11 1.54 -14.83 0.63
C LEU A 11 2.30 -16.13 0.86
N THR A 12 1.76 -17.26 0.42
CA THR A 12 2.43 -18.55 0.57
C THR A 12 3.77 -18.56 -0.16
N ARG A 13 3.81 -18.08 -1.39
CA ARG A 13 5.06 -17.99 -2.17
C ARG A 13 6.08 -17.09 -1.51
N MET A 14 5.65 -15.97 -0.93
CA MET A 14 6.54 -15.04 -0.24
C MET A 14 7.18 -15.67 1.00
N GLU A 15 6.43 -16.51 1.71
CA GLU A 15 6.94 -17.22 2.89
C GLU A 15 7.87 -18.37 2.55
N GLU A 16 7.54 -19.15 1.52
CA GLU A 16 8.30 -20.31 1.11
C GLU A 16 9.56 -19.98 0.32
N ALA A 17 9.56 -18.86 -0.37
CA ALA A 17 10.66 -18.44 -1.24
C ALA A 17 11.06 -16.99 -0.96
N PRO A 18 11.68 -16.72 0.19
CA PRO A 18 12.08 -15.34 0.53
C PRO A 18 13.10 -14.74 -0.44
N ASN A 19 13.70 -15.55 -1.31
CA ASN A 19 14.64 -15.09 -2.33
C ASN A 19 13.99 -14.91 -3.71
N MET A 20 12.66 -14.90 -3.81
CA MET A 20 11.98 -14.77 -5.11
C MET A 20 12.06 -13.35 -5.70
N THR A 21 12.94 -12.53 -5.19
CA THR A 21 13.11 -11.16 -5.64
C THR A 21 14.17 -11.08 -6.74
N GLU A 22 13.76 -11.34 -7.98
CA GLU A 22 14.56 -10.87 -9.10
C GLU A 22 14.45 -9.35 -9.11
N LYS A 23 15.59 -8.69 -8.95
CA LYS A 23 15.61 -7.23 -8.92
C LYS A 23 15.80 -6.67 -10.32
N GLU A 24 14.98 -5.66 -10.62
CA GLU A 24 15.09 -4.88 -11.85
C GLU A 24 14.96 -3.40 -11.50
N THR A 25 15.32 -2.54 -12.42
CA THR A 25 15.16 -1.11 -12.24
C THR A 25 13.71 -0.72 -12.47
N VAL A 26 13.07 -0.11 -11.48
CA VAL A 26 11.67 0.27 -11.56
C VAL A 26 11.53 1.76 -11.29
N ASN A 27 10.87 2.48 -12.20
CA ASN A 27 10.50 3.88 -11.98
C ASN A 27 9.22 3.92 -11.17
N LEU A 28 9.33 4.30 -9.89
CA LEU A 28 8.19 4.28 -8.97
C LEU A 28 7.15 5.35 -9.29
N TYR A 29 7.58 6.52 -9.79
CA TYR A 29 6.62 7.55 -10.20
C TYR A 29 5.68 7.02 -11.27
N GLN A 30 6.24 6.41 -12.31
CA GLN A 30 5.46 5.87 -13.42
C GLN A 30 4.56 4.73 -12.96
N MET A 31 5.05 3.87 -12.07
CA MET A 31 4.25 2.76 -11.53
C MET A 31 3.03 3.27 -10.77
N VAL A 32 3.23 4.22 -9.86
CA VAL A 32 2.13 4.80 -9.08
C VAL A 32 1.14 5.54 -9.99
N GLN A 33 1.65 6.26 -10.98
CA GLN A 33 0.81 6.97 -11.94
C GLN A 33 -0.06 5.99 -12.73
N SER A 34 0.51 4.87 -13.14
CA SER A 34 -0.24 3.81 -13.82
C SER A 34 -1.33 3.22 -12.93
N ILE A 35 -1.00 2.98 -11.65
CA ILE A 35 -1.98 2.45 -10.69
C ILE A 35 -3.14 3.42 -10.53
N PHE A 36 -2.88 4.71 -10.35
CA PHE A 36 -3.94 5.71 -10.22
C PHE A 36 -4.79 5.79 -11.48
N ASN A 37 -4.18 5.63 -12.66
CA ASN A 37 -4.92 5.58 -13.92
C ASN A 37 -5.82 4.34 -13.99
N GLU A 38 -5.33 3.19 -13.54
CA GLU A 38 -6.10 1.94 -13.53
C GLU A 38 -7.37 2.03 -12.67
N VAL A 39 -7.33 2.81 -11.60
CA VAL A 39 -8.44 2.93 -10.65
C VAL A 39 -9.18 4.26 -10.77
N THR A 40 -9.02 4.95 -11.89
CA THR A 40 -9.63 6.28 -12.10
C THR A 40 -11.14 6.29 -11.84
N LEU A 41 -11.88 5.29 -12.34
CA LEU A 41 -13.33 5.22 -12.15
C LEU A 41 -13.70 5.11 -10.68
N GLN A 42 -12.99 4.27 -9.94
CA GLN A 42 -13.22 4.10 -8.51
C GLN A 42 -12.91 5.37 -7.72
N LEU A 43 -11.83 6.06 -8.09
CA LEU A 43 -11.47 7.34 -7.46
C LEU A 43 -12.53 8.40 -7.74
N GLU A 44 -13.00 8.49 -8.97
CA GLU A 44 -14.04 9.46 -9.35
C GLU A 44 -15.35 9.17 -8.64
N GLU A 45 -15.78 7.92 -8.56
CA GLU A 45 -17.02 7.53 -7.88
C GLU A 45 -17.03 7.96 -6.41
N LYS A 46 -15.89 7.93 -5.76
CA LYS A 46 -15.76 8.32 -4.35
C LYS A 46 -15.26 9.73 -4.15
N GLN A 47 -15.05 10.47 -5.23
CA GLN A 47 -14.51 11.82 -5.17
C GLN A 47 -13.19 11.87 -4.41
N ILE A 48 -12.30 10.93 -4.73
CA ILE A 48 -10.96 10.86 -4.14
C ILE A 48 -9.98 11.52 -5.09
N LYS A 49 -9.24 12.49 -4.58
CA LYS A 49 -8.17 13.15 -5.31
C LYS A 49 -6.85 12.47 -4.98
N ALA A 50 -6.26 11.80 -5.97
CA ALA A 50 -4.98 11.11 -5.79
C ALA A 50 -3.83 12.00 -6.26
N GLN A 51 -2.83 12.20 -5.41
CA GLN A 51 -1.66 13.04 -5.69
C GLN A 51 -0.40 12.19 -5.62
N ASN A 52 0.31 12.13 -6.73
CA ASN A 52 1.58 11.45 -6.82
C ASN A 52 2.71 12.47 -6.75
N LEU A 53 3.29 12.63 -5.57
CA LEU A 53 4.37 13.59 -5.31
C LEU A 53 5.75 12.94 -5.35
N LEU A 54 5.86 11.71 -5.86
CA LEU A 54 7.17 11.08 -6.05
C LEU A 54 7.98 11.85 -7.10
N PRO A 55 9.31 11.89 -6.96
CA PRO A 55 10.15 12.43 -8.03
C PRO A 55 9.93 11.64 -9.32
N THR A 56 9.80 12.34 -10.44
CA THR A 56 9.50 11.70 -11.74
C THR A 56 10.59 10.75 -12.20
N ASP A 57 11.82 10.94 -11.70
CA ASP A 57 12.98 10.12 -12.02
C ASP A 57 13.36 9.13 -10.93
N LEU A 58 12.46 8.90 -9.96
CA LEU A 58 12.76 7.99 -8.85
C LEU A 58 12.78 6.55 -9.34
N GLU A 59 13.98 5.99 -9.42
CA GLU A 59 14.20 4.60 -9.82
C GLU A 59 14.78 3.82 -8.65
N ILE A 60 14.23 2.63 -8.42
CA ILE A 60 14.77 1.73 -7.40
C ILE A 60 15.02 0.35 -7.99
N GLN A 61 15.88 -0.40 -7.33
CA GLN A 61 16.11 -1.80 -7.65
C GLN A 61 15.17 -2.66 -6.81
N GLY A 62 14.29 -3.42 -7.47
CA GLY A 62 13.34 -4.24 -6.75
C GLY A 62 12.57 -5.16 -7.67
N ASN A 63 11.67 -5.91 -7.08
CA ASN A 63 10.77 -6.80 -7.82
C ASN A 63 9.53 -6.01 -8.23
N ALA A 64 9.36 -5.81 -9.53
CA ALA A 64 8.28 -4.98 -10.06
C ALA A 64 6.90 -5.47 -9.61
N SER A 65 6.68 -6.78 -9.61
CA SER A 65 5.41 -7.36 -9.21
C SER A 65 5.07 -7.09 -7.74
N LEU A 66 6.06 -7.25 -6.85
CA LEU A 66 5.87 -6.99 -5.42
C LEU A 66 5.74 -5.50 -5.13
N LEU A 67 6.50 -4.66 -5.82
CA LEU A 67 6.37 -3.21 -5.69
C LEU A 67 4.98 -2.75 -6.13
N TYR A 68 4.49 -3.28 -7.24
CA TYR A 68 3.12 -3.02 -7.69
C TYR A 68 2.11 -3.41 -6.61
N SER A 69 2.27 -4.58 -6.00
CA SER A 69 1.37 -5.05 -4.95
C SER A 69 1.36 -4.11 -3.74
N ILE A 70 2.50 -3.52 -3.37
CA ILE A 70 2.56 -2.54 -2.29
C ILE A 70 1.64 -1.36 -2.61
N PHE A 71 1.88 -0.68 -3.71
CA PHE A 71 1.15 0.55 -4.03
C PHE A 71 -0.30 0.28 -4.41
N ARG A 72 -0.56 -0.81 -5.12
CA ARG A 72 -1.93 -1.15 -5.50
C ARG A 72 -2.78 -1.50 -4.29
N ASN A 73 -2.27 -2.31 -3.36
CA ASN A 73 -3.02 -2.68 -2.16
C ASN A 73 -3.25 -1.50 -1.22
N LEU A 74 -2.26 -0.61 -1.08
CA LEU A 74 -2.47 0.62 -0.30
C LEU A 74 -3.57 1.48 -0.92
N THR A 75 -3.56 1.62 -2.24
CA THR A 75 -4.57 2.40 -2.97
C THR A 75 -5.96 1.76 -2.83
N ASP A 76 -6.06 0.46 -3.08
CA ASP A 76 -7.33 -0.27 -2.97
C ASP A 76 -7.90 -0.19 -1.55
N ASN A 77 -7.03 -0.29 -0.54
CA ASN A 77 -7.44 -0.18 0.86
C ASN A 77 -8.06 1.19 1.15
N THR A 78 -7.45 2.27 0.68
CA THR A 78 -7.99 3.61 0.87
C THR A 78 -9.32 3.79 0.15
N ILE A 79 -9.42 3.33 -1.10
CA ILE A 79 -10.68 3.41 -1.86
C ILE A 79 -11.80 2.68 -1.13
N ALA A 80 -11.50 1.53 -0.55
CA ALA A 80 -12.51 0.72 0.14
C ALA A 80 -12.96 1.31 1.48
N TYR A 81 -12.04 1.89 2.26
CA TYR A 81 -12.30 2.15 3.68
C TYR A 81 -12.21 3.60 4.12
N ALA A 82 -11.57 4.48 3.37
CA ALA A 82 -11.31 5.83 3.88
C ALA A 82 -12.49 6.79 3.75
N GLY A 83 -13.50 6.46 2.95
CA GLY A 83 -14.67 7.30 2.75
C GLY A 83 -14.67 8.03 1.42
N THR A 84 -15.45 9.12 1.34
CA THR A 84 -15.62 9.89 0.11
C THR A 84 -15.16 11.34 0.30
N ASP A 85 -14.88 12.02 -0.80
CA ASP A 85 -14.46 13.42 -0.81
C ASP A 85 -13.18 13.64 0.01
N ILE A 86 -12.18 12.81 -0.27
CA ILE A 86 -10.91 12.79 0.44
C ILE A 86 -9.75 12.85 -0.54
N SER A 87 -8.53 12.96 0.00
CA SER A 87 -7.30 12.95 -0.82
C SER A 87 -6.41 11.79 -0.43
N ILE A 88 -5.67 11.26 -1.42
CA ILE A 88 -4.54 10.36 -1.23
C ILE A 88 -3.30 11.11 -1.65
N THR A 89 -2.23 11.01 -0.86
CA THR A 89 -0.93 11.57 -1.23
C THR A 89 0.17 10.53 -1.00
N ILE A 90 0.93 10.24 -2.04
CA ILE A 90 2.13 9.41 -1.95
C ILE A 90 3.37 10.28 -2.15
N GLN A 91 4.34 10.17 -1.28
CA GLN A 91 5.59 10.90 -1.40
C GLN A 91 6.76 10.11 -0.85
N CYS A 92 7.95 10.42 -1.37
CA CYS A 92 9.22 9.98 -0.80
C CYS A 92 9.78 11.17 -0.05
N PHE A 93 9.66 11.16 1.29
CA PHE A 93 10.00 12.34 2.08
C PHE A 93 11.47 12.38 2.49
N ARG A 94 12.20 11.29 2.25
CA ARG A 94 13.63 11.23 2.53
C ARG A 94 14.30 10.17 1.68
N GLN A 95 15.48 10.48 1.16
CA GLN A 95 16.37 9.53 0.50
C GLN A 95 17.66 9.48 1.34
N GLY A 96 17.70 8.49 2.25
CA GLY A 96 18.85 8.29 3.12
C GLY A 96 19.94 7.45 2.42
N GLU A 97 21.01 7.16 3.11
CA GLU A 97 22.10 6.34 2.56
C GLU A 97 21.67 4.91 2.26
N LYS A 98 20.86 4.33 3.14
CA LYS A 98 20.47 2.91 3.06
C LYS A 98 19.03 2.69 2.64
N PHE A 99 18.17 3.67 2.83
CA PHE A 99 16.73 3.52 2.61
C PHE A 99 16.12 4.71 1.91
N TYR A 100 15.07 4.43 1.13
CA TYR A 100 14.07 5.41 0.72
C TYR A 100 12.95 5.37 1.75
N TYR A 101 12.43 6.53 2.12
CA TYR A 101 11.37 6.70 3.12
C TYR A 101 10.12 7.25 2.46
N PHE A 102 9.03 6.50 2.58
CA PHE A 102 7.76 6.82 1.90
C PHE A 102 6.64 7.09 2.88
N SER A 103 5.73 7.98 2.47
CA SER A 103 4.48 8.22 3.15
C SER A 103 3.34 8.02 2.15
N PHE A 104 2.36 7.20 2.52
CA PHE A 104 1.11 7.03 1.78
C PHE A 104 -0.01 7.41 2.73
N ALA A 105 -0.58 8.59 2.53
CA ALA A 105 -1.53 9.19 3.47
C ALA A 105 -2.86 9.49 2.81
N ASP A 106 -3.95 9.33 3.57
CA ASP A 106 -5.26 9.79 3.15
C ASP A 106 -5.84 10.78 4.17
N THR A 107 -6.87 11.52 3.75
CA THR A 107 -7.57 12.46 4.62
C THR A 107 -8.95 11.95 4.99
N GLY A 108 -9.10 10.63 5.05
CA GLY A 108 -10.38 9.98 5.29
C GLY A 108 -10.77 9.86 6.75
N ILE A 109 -11.58 8.83 7.03
CA ILE A 109 -12.14 8.63 8.37
C ILE A 109 -11.11 8.14 9.39
N GLY A 110 -10.00 7.56 8.92
CA GLY A 110 -8.98 7.01 9.81
C GLY A 110 -9.45 5.75 10.54
N VAL A 111 -8.65 5.32 11.49
CA VAL A 111 -8.97 4.18 12.36
C VAL A 111 -8.65 4.55 13.80
N SER A 112 -9.34 3.89 14.74
CA SER A 112 -9.03 4.09 16.17
C SER A 112 -7.64 3.56 16.49
N PRO A 113 -6.92 4.20 17.45
CA PRO A 113 -5.54 3.82 17.75
C PRO A 113 -5.32 2.35 18.07
N GLU A 114 -6.30 1.69 18.65
CA GLU A 114 -6.25 0.27 19.01
C GLU A 114 -6.06 -0.67 17.82
N HIS A 115 -6.44 -0.21 16.61
CA HIS A 115 -6.33 -1.02 15.40
C HIS A 115 -5.00 -0.84 14.67
N LEU A 116 -4.29 0.26 14.93
CA LEU A 116 -3.10 0.64 14.14
C LEU A 116 -2.03 -0.45 14.10
N GLY A 117 -1.77 -1.09 15.23
CA GLY A 117 -0.76 -2.16 15.31
C GLY A 117 -1.20 -3.49 14.72
N ARG A 118 -2.48 -3.63 14.39
CA ARG A 118 -3.05 -4.89 13.90
C ARG A 118 -3.46 -4.87 12.43
N LEU A 119 -3.35 -3.73 11.76
CA LEU A 119 -3.82 -3.58 10.38
C LEU A 119 -3.17 -4.56 9.41
N PHE A 120 -1.93 -4.99 9.68
CA PHE A 120 -1.19 -5.88 8.80
C PHE A 120 -1.41 -7.37 9.10
N GLU A 121 -2.19 -7.69 10.13
CA GLU A 121 -2.52 -9.09 10.45
C GLU A 121 -3.46 -9.64 9.40
N ARG A 122 -3.25 -10.91 9.05
CA ARG A 122 -4.11 -11.60 8.09
C ARG A 122 -5.55 -11.62 8.58
N PHE A 123 -6.47 -11.25 7.68
CA PHE A 123 -7.91 -11.26 7.94
C PHE A 123 -8.38 -10.30 9.04
N TYR A 124 -7.49 -9.44 9.53
CA TYR A 124 -7.90 -8.42 10.51
C TYR A 124 -8.77 -7.37 9.82
N ARG A 125 -9.90 -7.06 10.43
CA ARG A 125 -10.85 -6.07 9.92
C ARG A 125 -11.29 -5.16 11.06
N VAL A 126 -11.22 -3.87 10.82
CA VAL A 126 -11.67 -2.85 11.78
C VAL A 126 -13.19 -2.90 11.93
N ASP A 127 -13.90 -3.08 10.82
CA ASP A 127 -15.35 -3.21 10.76
C ASP A 127 -15.70 -4.41 9.88
N LYS A 128 -16.03 -5.54 10.52
CA LYS A 128 -16.31 -6.79 9.81
C LYS A 128 -17.52 -6.71 8.89
N GLY A 129 -18.58 -6.02 9.31
CA GLY A 129 -19.78 -5.88 8.49
C GLY A 129 -19.54 -5.06 7.25
N ARG A 130 -18.87 -3.92 7.40
CA ARG A 130 -18.53 -3.04 6.29
C ARG A 130 -17.57 -3.72 5.32
N SER A 131 -16.56 -4.43 5.85
CA SER A 131 -15.58 -5.14 5.03
C SER A 131 -16.21 -6.19 4.14
N ARG A 132 -17.20 -6.92 4.64
CA ARG A 132 -17.92 -7.92 3.83
C ARG A 132 -18.66 -7.26 2.66
N LYS A 133 -19.32 -6.13 2.91
CA LYS A 133 -20.03 -5.37 1.88
C LYS A 133 -19.10 -4.91 0.76
N LEU A 134 -17.89 -4.53 1.12
CA LEU A 134 -16.91 -3.99 0.19
C LEU A 134 -16.09 -5.08 -0.53
N GLY A 135 -16.28 -6.35 -0.15
CA GLY A 135 -15.64 -7.48 -0.82
C GLY A 135 -14.15 -7.63 -0.59
N GLY A 136 -13.59 -6.96 0.43
CA GLY A 136 -12.17 -7.06 0.74
C GLY A 136 -11.76 -8.44 1.24
N THR A 137 -10.55 -8.89 0.88
CA THR A 137 -10.04 -10.20 1.27
C THR A 137 -9.51 -10.25 2.70
N GLY A 138 -9.13 -9.09 3.25
CA GLY A 138 -8.45 -9.01 4.55
C GLY A 138 -6.98 -9.38 4.49
N LEU A 139 -6.42 -9.58 3.30
CA LEU A 139 -5.03 -9.97 3.10
C LEU A 139 -4.17 -8.88 2.45
N GLY A 140 -4.78 -7.83 1.90
CA GLY A 140 -4.05 -6.79 1.16
C GLY A 140 -2.92 -6.16 1.95
N LEU A 141 -3.16 -5.76 3.19
CA LEU A 141 -2.12 -5.12 4.01
C LEU A 141 -1.07 -6.12 4.50
N ALA A 142 -1.43 -7.38 4.69
CA ALA A 142 -0.44 -8.43 4.98
C ALA A 142 0.51 -8.62 3.79
N ILE A 143 -0.01 -8.56 2.57
CA ILE A 143 0.80 -8.60 1.35
C ILE A 143 1.75 -7.41 1.30
N VAL A 144 1.24 -6.21 1.60
CA VAL A 144 2.06 -4.99 1.64
C VAL A 144 3.23 -5.17 2.60
N LYS A 145 2.95 -5.60 3.82
CA LYS A 145 4.00 -5.79 4.83
C LYS A 145 5.06 -6.78 4.38
N ASN A 146 4.64 -7.93 3.86
CA ASN A 146 5.60 -8.95 3.41
C ASN A 146 6.43 -8.46 2.23
N ALA A 147 5.82 -7.77 1.27
CA ALA A 147 6.54 -7.21 0.13
C ALA A 147 7.58 -6.17 0.57
N VAL A 148 7.22 -5.31 1.53
CA VAL A 148 8.14 -4.33 2.11
C VAL A 148 9.31 -5.03 2.80
N LEU A 149 9.02 -6.06 3.60
CA LEU A 149 10.06 -6.85 4.28
C LEU A 149 11.00 -7.52 3.29
N LEU A 150 10.48 -8.07 2.20
CA LEU A 150 11.30 -8.69 1.15
C LEU A 150 12.20 -7.68 0.44
N HIS A 151 11.85 -6.40 0.49
CA HIS A 151 12.68 -5.30 -0.03
C HIS A 151 13.56 -4.67 1.05
N GLY A 152 13.76 -5.36 2.16
CA GLY A 152 14.66 -4.94 3.23
C GLY A 152 14.15 -3.78 4.08
N GLY A 153 12.88 -3.43 3.95
CA GLY A 153 12.29 -2.30 4.66
C GLY A 153 11.37 -2.69 5.79
N SER A 154 10.68 -1.70 6.30
CA SER A 154 9.66 -1.85 7.35
C SER A 154 8.48 -0.94 7.06
N ILE A 155 7.34 -1.24 7.68
CA ILE A 155 6.12 -0.44 7.50
C ILE A 155 5.36 -0.36 8.82
N PHE A 156 4.77 0.80 9.07
CA PHE A 156 3.81 0.98 10.17
C PHE A 156 2.73 1.97 9.75
N ALA A 157 1.62 1.93 10.47
CA ALA A 157 0.49 2.83 10.25
C ALA A 157 0.37 3.78 11.43
N LYS A 158 -0.03 5.01 11.13
CA LYS A 158 -0.27 6.02 12.16
C LYS A 158 -1.42 6.92 11.74
N LYS A 159 -1.92 7.71 12.68
CA LYS A 159 -2.92 8.73 12.37
C LYS A 159 -2.27 9.82 11.52
N ASN A 160 -2.95 10.20 10.42
CA ASN A 160 -2.53 11.37 9.65
C ASN A 160 -2.92 12.64 10.45
N PRO A 161 -1.98 13.56 10.73
CA PRO A 161 -2.31 14.79 11.45
C PRO A 161 -3.44 15.61 10.82
N GLU A 162 -3.63 15.49 9.51
CA GLU A 162 -4.67 16.19 8.76
C GLU A 162 -6.00 15.42 8.72
N GLY A 163 -6.12 14.36 9.50
CA GLY A 163 -7.24 13.43 9.45
C GLY A 163 -6.93 12.24 8.55
N GLY A 164 -7.47 11.07 8.88
CA GLY A 164 -7.25 9.86 8.12
C GLY A 164 -6.08 9.02 8.62
N LEU A 165 -5.55 8.21 7.72
CA LEU A 165 -4.54 7.20 8.01
C LEU A 165 -3.29 7.48 7.19
N GLU A 166 -2.13 7.23 7.78
CA GLU A 166 -0.85 7.38 7.09
C GLU A 166 -0.02 6.12 7.27
N PHE A 167 0.43 5.55 6.15
CA PHE A 167 1.39 4.45 6.15
C PHE A 167 2.78 5.02 5.91
N ILE A 168 3.71 4.70 6.79
CA ILE A 168 5.11 5.07 6.65
C ILE A 168 5.90 3.80 6.39
N PHE A 169 6.66 3.77 5.31
CA PHE A 169 7.44 2.58 4.99
C PHE A 169 8.77 2.94 4.34
N THR A 170 9.67 1.99 4.41
CA THR A 170 11.01 2.10 3.82
C THR A 170 11.23 1.01 2.81
N LEU A 171 12.07 1.29 1.83
CA LEU A 171 12.59 0.30 0.90
C LEU A 171 14.10 0.45 0.89
N SER A 172 14.80 -0.69 0.92
CA SER A 172 16.26 -0.68 0.93
C SER A 172 16.83 -0.24 -0.41
N LYS A 173 17.94 0.49 -0.38
CA LYS A 173 18.72 0.84 -1.57
C LYS A 173 19.63 -0.30 -2.04
N GLU A 174 19.79 -1.32 -1.22
CA GLU A 174 20.59 -2.50 -1.55
C GLU A 174 19.73 -3.61 -2.22
#